data_69d38b3f8bb6c191030c4f5093330982
#
_entry.id   69d38b3f8bb6c191030c4f5093330982
#
_cell.length_a   1.000
_cell.length_b   1.000
_cell.length_c   1.000
_cell.angle_alpha   90.00
_cell.angle_beta   90.00
_cell.angle_gamma   90.00
#
_symmetry.space_group_name_H-M   'P 1'
#
loop_
_entity.id
_entity.type
_entity.pdbx_description
1 polymer ?
#
loop_
_entity_poly.entity_id
_entity_poly.type
_entity_poly.pdbx_seq_one_letter_code
_entity_poly.pdbx_strand_id
1 'polypeptide(L)'
;MLSCGLSFSSIKNYICDSIKTSTMNDGLYTKIKTNKGDILLEMEYEKTPGTVGNFVALAEGNLENSAKPQGEKYYDGLKFHRVIPDFMIQGGCPQGTGTGNPGYSFEDEFHPDLKHDRPGILSMANAGPGTNGSQFFITHVPTPWLDNKHTVFGKVIEGQDVVDSIAQDDAIEAVEVIRVGPAAEAFNAIEAFRTFEGEREKRVAEMRRKADEELDKLAAGFEKTSSGLRYKIIQKGSGAPAEKGKQISVHYKGQLADGRVFDSSYQRKEPIDFTVGIGQVIKGWDEGLQLLRVGDKARLVIPSDLAYGSQGAGGVIPPDATLIFDVELMAVN
;
A
#
# COMPACT_ATOMS: atom_id res chain seq x y z
N MET A 1 43.93 25.14 33.98
CA MET A 1 42.58 25.34 34.51
C MET A 1 41.70 25.80 33.35
N LEU A 2 41.00 24.88 32.72
CA LEU A 2 40.01 25.17 31.67
C LEU A 2 38.61 25.03 32.31
N SER A 3 37.99 26.18 32.54
CA SER A 3 36.61 26.28 33.04
C SER A 3 35.62 25.95 31.92
N CYS A 4 35.02 24.79 32.00
CA CYS A 4 33.90 24.40 31.14
C CYS A 4 32.63 25.03 31.74
N GLY A 5 32.28 26.23 31.27
CA GLY A 5 31.05 26.92 31.66
C GLY A 5 29.87 26.51 30.78
N LEU A 6 29.12 25.49 31.18
CA LEU A 6 27.77 25.26 30.62
C LEU A 6 26.85 26.41 31.05
N SER A 7 26.18 27.07 30.12
CA SER A 7 25.28 28.15 30.41
C SER A 7 24.06 27.68 31.22
N PHE A 8 23.52 28.51 32.10
CA PHE A 8 22.33 28.22 32.92
C PHE A 8 21.10 27.85 32.05
N SER A 9 21.07 28.30 30.82
CA SER A 9 20.03 27.98 29.83
C SER A 9 20.11 26.51 29.35
N SER A 10 21.34 26.01 29.11
CA SER A 10 21.57 24.62 28.70
C SER A 10 21.23 23.60 29.80
N ILE A 11 21.49 23.97 31.06
CA ILE A 11 21.14 23.13 32.22
C ILE A 11 19.61 23.07 32.44
N LYS A 12 18.91 24.19 32.24
CA LYS A 12 17.44 24.24 32.37
C LYS A 12 16.73 23.40 31.30
N ASN A 13 17.23 23.44 30.06
CA ASN A 13 16.68 22.62 28.97
C ASN A 13 16.96 21.13 29.21
N TYR A 14 18.17 20.76 29.65
CA TYR A 14 18.52 19.37 29.98
C TYR A 14 17.68 18.79 31.13
N ILE A 15 17.42 19.59 32.17
CA ILE A 15 16.57 19.20 33.30
C ILE A 15 15.09 19.14 32.87
N CYS A 16 14.64 20.04 32.02
CA CYS A 16 13.26 20.04 31.52
C CYS A 16 12.98 18.85 30.58
N ASP A 17 13.91 18.48 29.70
CA ASP A 17 13.79 17.32 28.83
C ASP A 17 13.93 15.99 29.63
N SER A 18 14.81 15.93 30.63
CA SER A 18 14.93 14.76 31.53
C SER A 18 13.69 14.54 32.40
N ILE A 19 13.00 15.61 32.81
CA ILE A 19 11.75 15.54 33.60
C ILE A 19 10.59 15.10 32.69
N LYS A 20 10.53 15.54 31.44
CA LYS A 20 9.50 15.12 30.47
C LYS A 20 9.61 13.64 30.12
N THR A 21 10.82 13.12 29.92
CA THR A 21 11.03 11.69 29.64
C THR A 21 10.68 10.78 30.81
N SER A 22 10.77 11.24 32.05
CA SER A 22 10.42 10.47 33.24
C SER A 22 8.90 10.30 33.46
N THR A 23 8.05 10.97 32.68
CA THR A 23 6.59 10.87 32.73
C THR A 23 5.97 10.16 31.52
N MET A 24 6.79 9.82 30.50
CA MET A 24 6.32 9.07 29.33
C MET A 24 6.26 7.57 29.65
N ASN A 25 5.26 6.88 29.12
CA ASN A 25 5.19 5.42 29.17
C ASN A 25 6.34 4.79 28.39
N ASP A 26 6.64 3.52 28.68
CA ASP A 26 7.58 2.76 27.84
C ASP A 26 7.11 2.72 26.38
N GLY A 27 7.99 3.08 25.46
CA GLY A 27 7.64 3.19 24.05
C GLY A 27 8.73 3.86 23.20
N LEU A 28 8.56 3.77 21.90
CA LEU A 28 9.39 4.46 20.90
C LEU A 28 8.62 5.68 20.42
N TYR A 29 9.27 6.84 20.46
CA TYR A 29 8.66 8.11 20.08
C TYR A 29 9.54 8.86 19.09
N THR A 30 8.91 9.72 18.29
CA THR A 30 9.63 10.71 17.47
C THR A 30 9.03 12.10 17.69
N LYS A 31 9.92 13.08 17.80
CA LYS A 31 9.55 14.49 17.90
C LYS A 31 9.93 15.18 16.59
N ILE A 32 8.94 15.63 15.85
CA ILE A 32 9.16 16.50 14.68
C ILE A 32 9.15 17.94 15.15
N LYS A 33 10.28 18.61 15.06
CA LYS A 33 10.43 20.05 15.32
C LYS A 33 10.09 20.81 14.04
N THR A 34 9.17 21.74 14.12
CA THR A 34 8.76 22.56 12.99
C THR A 34 8.85 24.04 13.33
N ASN A 35 8.82 24.90 12.31
CA ASN A 35 8.73 26.36 12.51
C ASN A 35 7.39 26.82 13.15
N LYS A 36 6.45 25.89 13.42
CA LYS A 36 5.17 26.16 14.10
C LYS A 36 5.11 25.58 15.53
N GLY A 37 6.06 24.74 15.89
CA GLY A 37 6.12 24.04 17.17
C GLY A 37 6.49 22.57 17.01
N ASP A 38 6.42 21.84 18.12
CA ASP A 38 6.80 20.43 18.17
C ASP A 38 5.57 19.52 18.01
N ILE A 39 5.74 18.43 17.25
CA ILE A 39 4.77 17.35 17.12
C ILE A 39 5.39 16.09 17.71
N LEU A 40 4.81 15.54 18.77
CA LEU A 40 5.26 14.32 19.41
C LEU A 40 4.41 13.13 18.94
N LEU A 41 5.08 12.12 18.40
CA LEU A 41 4.49 10.93 17.81
C LEU A 41 4.89 9.69 18.63
N GLU A 42 3.94 8.81 18.91
CA GLU A 42 4.18 7.45 19.37
C GLU A 42 4.27 6.52 18.16
N MET A 43 5.33 5.70 18.12
CA MET A 43 5.63 4.82 16.97
C MET A 43 5.15 3.39 17.25
N GLU A 44 4.48 2.79 16.29
CA GLU A 44 3.93 1.42 16.40
C GLU A 44 4.99 0.35 16.03
N TYR A 45 6.15 0.42 16.68
CA TYR A 45 7.34 -0.38 16.33
C TYR A 45 7.17 -1.90 16.57
N GLU A 46 6.18 -2.32 17.35
CA GLU A 46 5.85 -3.74 17.54
C GLU A 46 4.95 -4.28 16.43
N LYS A 47 4.06 -3.43 15.88
CA LYS A 47 3.06 -3.83 14.88
C LYS A 47 3.52 -3.60 13.44
N THR A 48 4.36 -2.57 13.23
CA THR A 48 4.93 -2.22 11.93
C THR A 48 6.44 -1.97 12.05
N PRO A 49 7.21 -2.99 12.54
CA PRO A 49 8.64 -2.84 12.82
C PRO A 49 9.48 -2.44 11.60
N GLY A 50 9.15 -2.93 10.40
CA GLY A 50 9.86 -2.58 9.18
C GLY A 50 9.67 -1.12 8.78
N THR A 51 8.45 -0.64 8.79
CA THR A 51 8.10 0.75 8.46
C THR A 51 8.66 1.74 9.48
N VAL A 52 8.50 1.44 10.78
CA VAL A 52 9.10 2.23 11.85
C VAL A 52 10.62 2.19 11.75
N GLY A 53 11.20 1.03 11.45
CA GLY A 53 12.65 0.84 11.25
C GLY A 53 13.18 1.74 10.13
N ASN A 54 12.51 1.78 8.98
CA ASN A 54 12.85 2.68 7.89
C ASN A 54 12.82 4.16 8.32
N PHE A 55 11.71 4.59 8.91
CA PHE A 55 11.53 5.99 9.33
C PHE A 55 12.57 6.41 10.37
N VAL A 56 12.77 5.62 11.41
CA VAL A 56 13.72 5.90 12.49
C VAL A 56 15.15 5.89 12.00
N ALA A 57 15.54 4.89 11.19
CA ALA A 57 16.90 4.81 10.66
C ALA A 57 17.25 5.96 9.70
N LEU A 58 16.29 6.45 8.92
CA LEU A 58 16.42 7.68 8.13
C LEU A 58 16.52 8.92 9.03
N ALA A 59 15.68 9.03 10.06
CA ALA A 59 15.70 10.15 11.00
C ALA A 59 17.04 10.26 11.77
N GLU A 60 17.67 9.12 12.06
CA GLU A 60 18.97 9.06 12.71
C GLU A 60 20.16 9.18 11.74
N GLY A 61 19.94 9.16 10.41
CA GLY A 61 20.98 9.19 9.39
C GLY A 61 21.73 7.88 9.23
N ASN A 62 21.21 6.79 9.76
CA ASN A 62 21.87 5.49 9.80
C ASN A 62 21.55 4.59 8.58
N LEU A 63 20.51 4.91 7.82
CA LEU A 63 20.10 4.15 6.64
C LEU A 63 20.65 4.78 5.37
N GLU A 64 21.35 3.97 4.56
CA GLU A 64 21.86 4.40 3.25
C GLU A 64 20.70 4.84 2.34
N ASN A 65 20.86 5.99 1.68
CA ASN A 65 19.88 6.58 0.80
C ASN A 65 20.57 7.43 -0.28
N SER A 66 19.85 7.78 -1.34
CA SER A 66 20.38 8.56 -2.47
C SER A 66 20.30 10.08 -2.29
N ALA A 67 19.64 10.56 -1.23
CA ALA A 67 19.34 11.99 -1.08
C ALA A 67 20.28 12.71 -0.12
N LYS A 68 20.83 12.02 0.87
CA LYS A 68 21.77 12.59 1.85
C LYS A 68 22.95 11.66 2.08
N PRO A 69 24.14 12.20 2.38
CA PRO A 69 25.30 11.42 2.78
C PRO A 69 25.03 10.57 4.02
N GLN A 70 25.75 9.45 4.13
CA GLN A 70 25.70 8.59 5.31
C GLN A 70 26.07 9.37 6.58
N GLY A 71 25.27 9.25 7.62
CA GLY A 71 25.40 9.95 8.89
C GLY A 71 24.65 11.28 8.97
N GLU A 72 24.11 11.78 7.87
CA GLU A 72 23.22 12.94 7.90
C GLU A 72 21.76 12.53 8.12
N LYS A 73 21.10 13.22 9.06
CA LYS A 73 19.67 13.01 9.36
C LYS A 73 18.81 13.36 8.15
N TYR A 74 18.07 12.39 7.67
CA TYR A 74 17.34 12.50 6.41
C TYR A 74 16.28 13.61 6.40
N TYR A 75 15.49 13.72 7.46
CA TYR A 75 14.34 14.62 7.52
C TYR A 75 14.67 16.05 7.90
N ASP A 76 15.85 16.30 8.49
CA ASP A 76 16.26 17.63 8.93
C ASP A 76 16.39 18.59 7.73
N GLY A 77 15.71 19.73 7.79
CA GLY A 77 15.68 20.74 6.73
C GLY A 77 14.71 20.44 5.58
N LEU A 78 13.93 19.36 5.63
CA LEU A 78 12.85 19.12 4.68
C LEU A 78 11.62 19.99 5.00
N LYS A 79 10.57 19.86 4.20
CA LYS A 79 9.35 20.64 4.35
C LYS A 79 8.09 19.79 4.17
N PHE A 80 6.97 20.31 4.66
CA PHE A 80 5.65 19.79 4.34
C PHE A 80 5.24 20.33 2.95
N HIS A 81 5.61 19.58 1.91
CA HIS A 81 5.44 19.99 0.52
C HIS A 81 4.00 19.89 0.00
N ARG A 82 3.11 19.25 0.75
CA ARG A 82 1.69 19.13 0.40
C ARG A 82 0.85 19.17 1.66
N VAL A 83 -0.04 20.14 1.74
CA VAL A 83 -1.00 20.32 2.84
C VAL A 83 -2.38 20.47 2.24
N ILE A 84 -3.32 19.64 2.69
CA ILE A 84 -4.72 19.71 2.30
C ILE A 84 -5.54 19.92 3.57
N PRO A 85 -6.19 21.08 3.75
CA PRO A 85 -7.07 21.33 4.89
C PRO A 85 -8.13 20.25 5.02
N ASP A 86 -8.51 19.92 6.26
CA ASP A 86 -9.49 18.90 6.59
C ASP A 86 -9.15 17.48 6.03
N PHE A 87 -7.86 17.26 5.70
CA PHE A 87 -7.39 15.96 5.26
C PHE A 87 -6.05 15.58 5.91
N MET A 88 -4.92 16.18 5.47
CA MET A 88 -3.59 15.77 5.99
C MET A 88 -2.49 16.80 5.67
N ILE A 89 -1.38 16.68 6.37
CA ILE A 89 -0.08 17.27 6.02
C ILE A 89 0.87 16.18 5.55
N GLN A 90 1.64 16.41 4.48
CA GLN A 90 2.57 15.42 3.89
C GLN A 90 3.97 16.00 3.78
N GLY A 91 4.94 15.26 4.32
CA GLY A 91 6.36 15.59 4.32
C GLY A 91 7.25 14.42 3.88
N GLY A 92 8.57 14.56 4.09
CA GLY A 92 9.54 13.49 3.86
C GLY A 92 10.02 13.33 2.41
N CYS A 93 9.63 14.24 1.50
CA CYS A 93 10.16 14.28 0.14
C CYS A 93 11.50 15.05 0.12
N PRO A 94 12.63 14.43 -0.26
CA PRO A 94 13.93 15.13 -0.25
C PRO A 94 14.03 16.28 -1.24
N GLN A 95 13.25 16.24 -2.33
CA GLN A 95 13.19 17.31 -3.33
C GLN A 95 12.11 18.34 -3.02
N GLY A 96 11.25 18.10 -2.02
CA GLY A 96 10.15 18.99 -1.66
C GLY A 96 9.09 19.16 -2.76
N THR A 97 8.96 18.21 -3.68
CA THR A 97 8.05 18.24 -4.83
C THR A 97 6.97 17.16 -4.80
N GLY A 98 7.13 16.18 -3.90
CA GLY A 98 6.29 14.99 -3.83
C GLY A 98 6.76 13.82 -4.71
N THR A 99 7.72 14.04 -5.63
CA THR A 99 8.24 13.00 -6.54
C THR A 99 9.55 12.36 -6.07
N GLY A 100 10.25 12.99 -5.10
CA GLY A 100 11.51 12.48 -4.55
C GLY A 100 11.29 11.29 -3.60
N ASN A 101 12.29 10.40 -3.57
CA ASN A 101 12.32 9.22 -2.70
C ASN A 101 13.75 9.00 -2.15
N PRO A 102 13.96 8.05 -1.24
CA PRO A 102 15.28 7.80 -0.66
C PRO A 102 16.21 6.97 -1.56
N GLY A 103 15.83 6.66 -2.81
CA GLY A 103 16.58 5.83 -3.75
C GLY A 103 16.12 4.36 -3.77
N TYR A 104 15.13 4.02 -2.98
CA TYR A 104 14.51 2.70 -2.92
C TYR A 104 13.02 2.82 -2.61
N SER A 105 12.31 1.70 -2.76
CA SER A 105 10.93 1.53 -2.29
C SER A 105 10.77 0.19 -1.58
N PHE A 106 9.80 0.10 -0.65
CA PHE A 106 9.50 -1.10 0.11
C PHE A 106 7.99 -1.38 0.19
N GLU A 107 7.66 -2.62 0.53
CA GLU A 107 6.30 -3.14 0.58
C GLU A 107 5.47 -2.50 1.71
N ASP A 108 4.14 -2.61 1.59
CA ASP A 108 3.21 -2.21 2.64
C ASP A 108 3.27 -3.17 3.82
N GLU A 109 3.09 -2.64 5.04
CA GLU A 109 3.11 -3.37 6.30
C GLU A 109 1.81 -3.11 7.07
N PHE A 110 0.71 -3.67 6.58
CA PHE A 110 -0.61 -3.46 7.19
C PHE A 110 -0.79 -4.29 8.44
N HIS A 111 -1.35 -3.68 9.48
CA HIS A 111 -1.77 -4.36 10.69
C HIS A 111 -3.26 -4.14 10.94
N PRO A 112 -4.04 -5.18 11.32
CA PRO A 112 -5.51 -5.08 11.43
C PRO A 112 -5.99 -4.06 12.47
N ASP A 113 -5.21 -3.83 13.54
CA ASP A 113 -5.55 -2.88 14.60
C ASP A 113 -5.20 -1.42 14.24
N LEU A 114 -4.40 -1.20 13.19
CA LEU A 114 -3.95 0.14 12.82
C LEU A 114 -4.83 0.69 11.71
N LYS A 115 -5.57 1.76 12.03
CA LYS A 115 -6.57 2.37 11.16
C LYS A 115 -6.43 3.89 11.12
N HIS A 116 -6.91 4.48 10.05
CA HIS A 116 -7.03 5.93 9.91
C HIS A 116 -8.34 6.43 10.54
N ASP A 117 -8.60 6.08 11.80
CA ASP A 117 -9.88 6.25 12.50
C ASP A 117 -10.03 7.58 13.25
N ARG A 118 -8.98 8.41 13.29
CA ARG A 118 -8.92 9.67 14.04
C ARG A 118 -7.97 10.68 13.42
N PRO A 119 -7.98 11.95 13.88
CA PRO A 119 -6.90 12.90 13.64
C PRO A 119 -5.56 12.40 14.19
N GLY A 120 -4.45 12.89 13.62
CA GLY A 120 -3.11 12.61 14.14
C GLY A 120 -2.54 11.23 13.79
N ILE A 121 -3.14 10.50 12.86
CA ILE A 121 -2.57 9.23 12.39
C ILE A 121 -1.36 9.51 11.48
N LEU A 122 -0.21 8.92 11.84
CA LEU A 122 1.00 8.92 11.03
C LEU A 122 1.00 7.71 10.10
N SER A 123 1.09 7.97 8.81
CA SER A 123 0.99 6.94 7.78
C SER A 123 1.93 7.19 6.61
N MET A 124 2.32 6.13 5.87
CA MET A 124 3.20 6.23 4.71
C MET A 124 2.46 6.78 3.49
N ALA A 125 3.05 7.78 2.85
CA ALA A 125 2.64 8.20 1.51
C ALA A 125 3.27 7.27 0.47
N ASN A 126 2.47 6.82 -0.50
CA ASN A 126 2.90 5.95 -1.58
C ASN A 126 2.18 6.30 -2.90
N ALA A 127 2.67 5.75 -4.00
CA ALA A 127 2.08 5.87 -5.35
C ALA A 127 1.34 4.59 -5.80
N GLY A 128 0.95 3.75 -4.85
CA GLY A 128 0.33 2.45 -5.03
C GLY A 128 1.05 1.37 -4.21
N PRO A 129 0.59 0.12 -4.26
CA PRO A 129 1.13 -0.97 -3.46
C PRO A 129 2.65 -1.14 -3.62
N GLY A 130 3.36 -1.32 -2.52
CA GLY A 130 4.80 -1.60 -2.51
C GLY A 130 5.69 -0.44 -2.96
N THR A 131 5.21 0.81 -2.90
CA THR A 131 5.97 2.01 -3.31
C THR A 131 6.28 2.95 -2.16
N ASN A 132 6.29 2.45 -0.92
CA ASN A 132 6.68 3.23 0.25
C ASN A 132 8.16 3.62 0.17
N GLY A 133 8.52 4.78 0.71
CA GLY A 133 9.88 5.28 0.72
C GLY A 133 10.15 6.10 1.98
N SER A 134 10.37 7.41 1.82
CA SER A 134 10.59 8.33 2.94
C SER A 134 9.41 9.25 3.22
N GLN A 135 8.45 9.35 2.30
CA GLN A 135 7.32 10.28 2.45
C GLN A 135 6.28 9.73 3.40
N PHE A 136 5.79 10.59 4.28
CA PHE A 136 4.76 10.30 5.27
C PHE A 136 3.71 11.41 5.29
N PHE A 137 2.55 11.11 5.89
CA PHE A 137 1.52 12.11 6.16
C PHE A 137 0.96 11.95 7.57
N ILE A 138 0.42 13.05 8.11
CA ILE A 138 -0.29 13.08 9.39
C ILE A 138 -1.69 13.61 9.13
N THR A 139 -2.73 12.94 9.61
CA THR A 139 -4.12 13.26 9.33
C THR A 139 -4.66 14.40 10.19
N HIS A 140 -5.51 15.26 9.60
CA HIS A 140 -6.32 16.25 10.32
C HIS A 140 -7.64 15.65 10.84
N VAL A 141 -8.17 14.63 10.14
CA VAL A 141 -9.49 14.03 10.38
C VAL A 141 -9.40 12.51 10.15
N PRO A 142 -10.39 11.71 10.60
CA PRO A 142 -10.47 10.30 10.21
C PRO A 142 -10.53 10.13 8.69
N THR A 143 -9.73 9.20 8.14
CA THR A 143 -9.64 8.94 6.70
C THR A 143 -9.72 7.44 6.38
N PRO A 144 -10.84 6.76 6.77
CA PRO A 144 -10.93 5.29 6.72
C PRO A 144 -10.81 4.70 5.30
N TRP A 145 -11.01 5.50 4.25
CA TRP A 145 -10.81 5.07 2.85
C TRP A 145 -9.33 4.82 2.49
N LEU A 146 -8.39 5.20 3.38
CA LEU A 146 -6.96 4.94 3.24
C LEU A 146 -6.52 3.61 3.90
N ASP A 147 -7.39 2.97 4.67
CA ASP A 147 -7.12 1.68 5.31
C ASP A 147 -6.75 0.61 4.28
N ASN A 148 -5.71 -0.17 4.59
CA ASN A 148 -5.13 -1.19 3.72
C ASN A 148 -4.61 -0.66 2.35
N LYS A 149 -4.36 0.65 2.25
CA LYS A 149 -3.70 1.30 1.11
C LYS A 149 -2.46 2.05 1.52
N HIS A 150 -2.43 2.54 2.74
CA HIS A 150 -1.31 3.25 3.35
C HIS A 150 -0.99 2.64 4.71
N THR A 151 0.29 2.40 4.98
CA THR A 151 0.73 1.79 6.23
C THR A 151 0.69 2.80 7.37
N VAL A 152 -0.20 2.59 8.33
CA VAL A 152 -0.20 3.33 9.59
C VAL A 152 0.96 2.81 10.45
N PHE A 153 1.82 3.70 10.96
CA PHE A 153 2.99 3.31 11.75
C PHE A 153 3.22 4.18 13.00
N GLY A 154 2.29 5.08 13.31
CA GLY A 154 2.32 5.90 14.51
C GLY A 154 1.11 6.79 14.64
N LYS A 155 1.10 7.57 15.71
CA LYS A 155 0.05 8.55 16.01
C LYS A 155 0.60 9.74 16.80
N VAL A 156 0.00 10.90 16.63
CA VAL A 156 0.27 12.10 17.43
C VAL A 156 -0.24 11.87 18.86
N ILE A 157 0.60 12.14 19.84
CA ILE A 157 0.24 12.16 21.26
C ILE A 157 0.27 13.57 21.87
N GLU A 158 1.09 14.49 21.30
CA GLU A 158 1.10 15.91 21.64
C GLU A 158 1.34 16.73 20.37
N GLY A 159 0.72 17.93 20.25
CA GLY A 159 0.93 18.86 19.14
C GLY A 159 -0.03 18.64 17.95
N GLN A 160 -1.24 18.12 18.16
CA GLN A 160 -2.25 18.07 17.08
C GLN A 160 -2.62 19.49 16.60
N ASP A 161 -2.67 20.47 17.48
CA ASP A 161 -2.86 21.89 17.15
C ASP A 161 -1.74 22.43 16.26
N VAL A 162 -0.51 21.95 16.44
CA VAL A 162 0.61 22.25 15.55
C VAL A 162 0.38 21.61 14.18
N VAL A 163 -0.01 20.32 14.11
CA VAL A 163 -0.37 19.65 12.85
C VAL A 163 -1.43 20.45 12.10
N ASP A 164 -2.47 20.91 12.79
CA ASP A 164 -3.59 21.63 12.20
C ASP A 164 -3.17 23.06 11.73
N SER A 165 -2.07 23.61 12.28
CA SER A 165 -1.53 24.93 11.94
C SER A 165 -0.47 24.92 10.83
N ILE A 166 0.05 23.73 10.45
CA ILE A 166 1.05 23.59 9.38
C ILE A 166 0.47 24.04 8.05
N ALA A 167 1.19 24.91 7.37
CA ALA A 167 0.92 25.33 6.01
C ALA A 167 1.89 24.67 5.01
N GLN A 168 1.52 24.71 3.74
CA GLN A 168 2.40 24.19 2.68
C GLN A 168 3.74 24.97 2.71
N ASP A 169 4.83 24.21 2.55
CA ASP A 169 6.22 24.63 2.62
C ASP A 169 6.73 25.02 4.02
N ASP A 170 5.96 24.82 5.10
CA ASP A 170 6.48 24.92 6.45
C ASP A 170 7.60 23.88 6.68
N ALA A 171 8.62 24.28 7.45
CA ALA A 171 9.85 23.51 7.61
C ALA A 171 9.73 22.40 8.65
N ILE A 172 10.33 21.24 8.34
CA ILE A 172 10.76 20.24 9.30
C ILE A 172 12.19 20.59 9.70
N GLU A 173 12.35 21.23 10.86
CA GLU A 173 13.66 21.68 11.33
C GLU A 173 14.54 20.51 11.78
N ALA A 174 13.94 19.55 12.51
CA ALA A 174 14.61 18.32 12.94
C ALA A 174 13.62 17.22 13.29
N VAL A 175 14.07 15.96 13.18
CA VAL A 175 13.36 14.80 13.72
C VAL A 175 14.23 14.12 14.78
N GLU A 176 13.74 14.08 16.02
CA GLU A 176 14.41 13.46 17.16
C GLU A 176 13.75 12.15 17.54
N VAL A 177 14.54 11.10 17.75
CA VAL A 177 14.05 9.79 18.19
C VAL A 177 14.24 9.67 19.71
N ILE A 178 13.18 9.29 20.41
CA ILE A 178 13.16 9.15 21.87
C ILE A 178 12.75 7.70 22.21
N ARG A 179 13.61 7.04 22.97
CA ARG A 179 13.39 5.66 23.43
C ARG A 179 13.15 5.66 24.94
N VAL A 180 12.04 5.10 25.38
CA VAL A 180 11.70 4.99 26.82
C VAL A 180 11.45 3.52 27.15
N GLY A 181 12.18 3.00 28.09
CA GLY A 181 12.09 1.61 28.56
C GLY A 181 12.88 0.59 27.73
N PRO A 182 13.11 -0.60 28.30
CA PRO A 182 14.07 -1.57 27.75
C PRO A 182 13.74 -2.06 26.34
N ALA A 183 12.46 -2.22 26.00
CA ALA A 183 12.04 -2.71 24.69
C ALA A 183 12.35 -1.68 23.56
N ALA A 184 12.05 -0.40 23.81
CA ALA A 184 12.35 0.67 22.86
C ALA A 184 13.85 0.96 22.75
N GLU A 185 14.60 0.86 23.86
CA GLU A 185 16.06 0.98 23.85
C GLU A 185 16.74 -0.14 23.08
N ALA A 186 16.19 -1.37 23.13
CA ALA A 186 16.66 -2.52 22.37
C ALA A 186 16.24 -2.53 20.89
N PHE A 187 15.29 -1.67 20.48
CA PHE A 187 14.82 -1.63 19.10
C PHE A 187 15.91 -1.15 18.14
N ASN A 188 16.39 -2.06 17.30
CA ASN A 188 17.36 -1.77 16.25
C ASN A 188 16.61 -1.46 14.92
N ALA A 189 16.50 -0.19 14.58
CA ALA A 189 15.76 0.28 13.43
C ALA A 189 16.27 -0.29 12.09
N ILE A 190 17.60 -0.35 11.89
CA ILE A 190 18.19 -0.90 10.67
C ILE A 190 17.92 -2.39 10.54
N GLU A 191 18.08 -3.14 11.63
CA GLU A 191 17.85 -4.59 11.64
C GLU A 191 16.37 -4.90 11.38
N ALA A 192 15.45 -4.16 12.00
CA ALA A 192 14.02 -4.30 11.79
C ALA A 192 13.65 -4.08 10.31
N PHE A 193 14.16 -3.01 9.68
CA PHE A 193 13.92 -2.73 8.28
C PHE A 193 14.54 -3.80 7.36
N ARG A 194 15.79 -4.18 7.58
CA ARG A 194 16.47 -5.22 6.79
C ARG A 194 15.80 -6.59 6.90
N THR A 195 15.35 -6.95 8.09
CA THR A 195 14.58 -8.19 8.32
C THR A 195 13.27 -8.14 7.54
N PHE A 196 12.56 -7.01 7.61
CA PHE A 196 11.32 -6.80 6.87
C PHE A 196 11.54 -6.93 5.36
N GLU A 197 12.59 -6.31 4.80
CA GLU A 197 12.93 -6.42 3.38
C GLU A 197 13.37 -7.85 3.00
N GLY A 198 14.18 -8.52 3.81
CA GLY A 198 14.63 -9.89 3.57
C GLY A 198 13.50 -10.92 3.57
N GLU A 199 12.38 -10.65 4.23
CA GLU A 199 11.18 -11.49 4.23
C GLU A 199 10.17 -11.17 3.13
N ARG A 200 10.47 -10.19 2.28
CA ARG A 200 9.58 -9.72 1.23
C ARG A 200 9.04 -10.85 0.35
N GLU A 201 9.92 -11.72 -0.14
CA GLU A 201 9.53 -12.83 -1.01
C GLU A 201 8.58 -13.80 -0.30
N LYS A 202 8.84 -14.09 0.97
CA LYS A 202 7.98 -14.96 1.79
C LYS A 202 6.59 -14.34 1.98
N ARG A 203 6.52 -13.03 2.28
CA ARG A 203 5.25 -12.32 2.44
C ARG A 203 4.44 -12.28 1.14
N VAL A 204 5.09 -11.98 0.01
CA VAL A 204 4.44 -11.97 -1.31
C VAL A 204 3.92 -13.36 -1.66
N ALA A 205 4.71 -14.41 -1.42
CA ALA A 205 4.28 -15.79 -1.64
C ALA A 205 3.07 -16.17 -0.76
N GLU A 206 3.08 -15.77 0.51
CA GLU A 206 1.96 -16.03 1.43
C GLU A 206 0.69 -15.28 1.04
N MET A 207 0.79 -14.02 0.60
CA MET A 207 -0.35 -13.24 0.09
C MET A 207 -0.94 -13.89 -1.15
N ARG A 208 -0.09 -14.34 -2.09
CA ARG A 208 -0.53 -15.06 -3.30
C ARG A 208 -1.23 -16.36 -2.93
N ARG A 209 -0.68 -17.13 -1.99
CA ARG A 209 -1.29 -18.37 -1.51
C ARG A 209 -2.69 -18.13 -0.94
N LYS A 210 -2.85 -17.12 -0.06
CA LYS A 210 -4.15 -16.77 0.52
C LYS A 210 -5.16 -16.32 -0.52
N ALA A 211 -4.75 -15.48 -1.47
CA ALA A 211 -5.61 -15.04 -2.57
C ALA A 211 -6.04 -16.23 -3.45
N ASP A 212 -5.13 -17.17 -3.71
CA ASP A 212 -5.40 -18.38 -4.47
C ASP A 212 -6.39 -19.31 -3.75
N GLU A 213 -6.25 -19.48 -2.43
CA GLU A 213 -7.19 -20.23 -1.60
C GLU A 213 -8.61 -19.61 -1.57
N GLU A 214 -8.71 -18.29 -1.56
CA GLU A 214 -9.99 -17.59 -1.66
C GLU A 214 -10.66 -17.81 -3.02
N LEU A 215 -9.86 -17.76 -4.10
CA LEU A 215 -10.32 -18.07 -5.44
C LEU A 215 -10.81 -19.52 -5.57
N ASP A 216 -10.10 -20.47 -4.96
CA ASP A 216 -10.49 -21.89 -4.97
C ASP A 216 -11.80 -22.13 -4.19
N LYS A 217 -12.05 -21.36 -3.11
CA LYS A 217 -13.34 -21.38 -2.40
C LYS A 217 -14.47 -20.84 -3.28
N LEU A 218 -14.23 -19.71 -3.97
CA LEU A 218 -15.19 -19.06 -4.86
C LEU A 218 -15.53 -19.95 -6.07
N ALA A 219 -14.55 -20.71 -6.54
CA ALA A 219 -14.64 -21.60 -7.69
C ALA A 219 -14.67 -23.08 -7.30
N ALA A 220 -15.33 -23.43 -6.20
CA ALA A 220 -15.40 -24.81 -5.73
C ALA A 220 -15.98 -25.74 -6.81
N GLY A 221 -15.22 -26.79 -7.16
CA GLY A 221 -15.61 -27.75 -8.22
C GLY A 221 -15.38 -27.28 -9.65
N PHE A 222 -14.55 -26.23 -9.83
CA PHE A 222 -14.06 -25.79 -11.14
C PHE A 222 -12.71 -26.46 -11.44
N GLU A 223 -12.38 -26.55 -12.71
CA GLU A 223 -11.04 -26.90 -13.17
C GLU A 223 -10.14 -25.66 -13.07
N LYS A 224 -8.85 -25.89 -12.77
CA LYS A 224 -7.83 -24.82 -12.63
C LYS A 224 -6.72 -25.05 -13.63
N THR A 225 -6.38 -24.04 -14.39
CA THR A 225 -5.24 -24.07 -15.31
C THR A 225 -3.94 -23.71 -14.60
N SER A 226 -2.81 -23.92 -15.27
CA SER A 226 -1.49 -23.56 -14.75
C SER A 226 -1.28 -22.05 -14.52
N SER A 227 -2.03 -21.20 -15.23
CA SER A 227 -1.99 -19.74 -15.06
C SER A 227 -2.79 -19.25 -13.84
N GLY A 228 -3.63 -20.12 -13.25
CA GLY A 228 -4.52 -19.79 -12.16
C GLY A 228 -5.95 -19.41 -12.58
N LEU A 229 -6.29 -19.48 -13.85
CA LEU A 229 -7.69 -19.38 -14.30
C LEU A 229 -8.49 -20.57 -13.75
N ARG A 230 -9.70 -20.33 -13.25
CA ARG A 230 -10.66 -21.37 -12.91
C ARG A 230 -11.83 -21.33 -13.87
N TYR A 231 -12.24 -22.49 -14.36
CA TYR A 231 -13.34 -22.60 -15.30
C TYR A 231 -14.23 -23.82 -15.05
N LYS A 232 -15.48 -23.70 -15.46
CA LYS A 232 -16.43 -24.81 -15.43
C LYS A 232 -17.32 -24.72 -16.65
N ILE A 233 -17.33 -25.78 -17.45
CA ILE A 233 -18.29 -25.93 -18.54
C ILE A 233 -19.64 -26.32 -17.93
N ILE A 234 -20.62 -25.42 -18.05
CA ILE A 234 -21.97 -25.61 -17.50
C ILE A 234 -22.86 -26.38 -18.50
N GLN A 235 -22.69 -26.09 -19.77
CA GLN A 235 -23.38 -26.76 -20.87
C GLN A 235 -22.35 -27.07 -21.96
N LYS A 236 -22.33 -28.31 -22.44
CA LYS A 236 -21.44 -28.74 -23.52
C LYS A 236 -22.10 -28.51 -24.88
N GLY A 237 -21.35 -27.85 -25.76
CA GLY A 237 -21.62 -27.78 -27.18
C GLY A 237 -20.92 -28.89 -27.96
N SER A 238 -21.21 -28.96 -29.27
CA SER A 238 -20.61 -29.96 -30.16
C SER A 238 -19.99 -29.35 -31.44
N GLY A 239 -19.91 -28.00 -31.48
CA GLY A 239 -19.41 -27.31 -32.66
C GLY A 239 -17.87 -27.19 -32.70
N ALA A 240 -17.36 -26.33 -33.56
CA ALA A 240 -15.92 -26.11 -33.76
C ALA A 240 -15.24 -25.58 -32.49
N PRO A 241 -13.98 -25.99 -32.19
CA PRO A 241 -13.21 -25.45 -31.08
C PRO A 241 -12.74 -24.03 -31.38
N ALA A 242 -12.61 -23.20 -30.32
CA ALA A 242 -12.05 -21.85 -30.41
C ALA A 242 -10.52 -21.90 -30.44
N GLU A 243 -9.94 -22.14 -31.60
CA GLU A 243 -8.49 -22.22 -31.76
C GLU A 243 -7.86 -20.81 -31.87
N LYS A 244 -6.63 -20.68 -31.38
CA LYS A 244 -5.85 -19.44 -31.45
C LYS A 244 -5.83 -18.85 -32.87
N GLY A 245 -6.10 -17.56 -32.99
CA GLY A 245 -6.10 -16.81 -34.24
C GLY A 245 -7.43 -16.91 -35.02
N LYS A 246 -8.43 -17.63 -34.52
CA LYS A 246 -9.78 -17.67 -35.09
C LYS A 246 -10.63 -16.50 -34.61
N GLN A 247 -11.47 -15.97 -35.48
CA GLN A 247 -12.50 -15.01 -35.11
C GLN A 247 -13.64 -15.75 -34.43
N ILE A 248 -14.04 -15.29 -33.25
CA ILE A 248 -15.11 -15.90 -32.46
C ILE A 248 -16.17 -14.88 -32.07
N SER A 249 -17.42 -15.35 -31.91
CA SER A 249 -18.55 -14.58 -31.37
C SER A 249 -18.93 -15.11 -29.99
N VAL A 250 -18.99 -14.25 -28.98
CA VAL A 250 -19.21 -14.63 -27.59
C VAL A 250 -20.29 -13.77 -26.95
N HIS A 251 -21.33 -14.43 -26.39
CA HIS A 251 -22.18 -13.77 -25.41
C HIS A 251 -21.59 -13.91 -24.01
N TYR A 252 -21.72 -12.87 -23.19
CA TYR A 252 -21.19 -12.88 -21.83
C TYR A 252 -21.96 -12.00 -20.85
N LYS A 253 -21.74 -12.32 -19.57
CA LYS A 253 -22.10 -11.48 -18.43
C LYS A 253 -20.87 -11.43 -17.49
N GLY A 254 -20.31 -10.25 -17.29
CA GLY A 254 -19.19 -10.00 -16.37
C GLY A 254 -19.66 -9.43 -15.04
N GLN A 255 -19.17 -9.98 -13.94
CA GLN A 255 -19.46 -9.54 -12.58
C GLN A 255 -18.23 -9.60 -11.68
N LEU A 256 -18.22 -8.76 -10.64
CA LEU A 256 -17.24 -8.82 -9.57
C LEU A 256 -17.53 -9.99 -8.61
N ALA A 257 -16.60 -10.32 -7.74
CA ALA A 257 -16.76 -11.39 -6.74
C ALA A 257 -17.94 -11.15 -5.77
N ASP A 258 -18.34 -9.88 -5.56
CA ASP A 258 -19.50 -9.49 -4.77
C ASP A 258 -20.84 -9.64 -5.51
N GLY A 259 -20.82 -10.09 -6.77
CA GLY A 259 -22.00 -10.28 -7.62
C GLY A 259 -22.43 -9.06 -8.42
N ARG A 260 -21.81 -7.91 -8.25
CA ARG A 260 -22.12 -6.69 -8.99
C ARG A 260 -21.73 -6.85 -10.46
N VAL A 261 -22.72 -6.74 -11.34
CA VAL A 261 -22.53 -6.85 -12.79
C VAL A 261 -21.94 -5.54 -13.31
N PHE A 262 -20.83 -5.61 -14.04
CA PHE A 262 -20.19 -4.44 -14.63
C PHE A 262 -20.38 -4.35 -16.15
N ASP A 263 -20.61 -5.47 -16.83
CA ASP A 263 -20.89 -5.49 -18.27
C ASP A 263 -21.64 -6.76 -18.68
N SER A 264 -22.46 -6.66 -19.76
CA SER A 264 -23.21 -7.79 -20.30
C SER A 264 -23.59 -7.57 -21.78
N SER A 265 -23.18 -8.48 -22.63
CA SER A 265 -23.59 -8.50 -24.05
C SER A 265 -25.08 -8.83 -24.23
N TYR A 266 -25.68 -9.53 -23.27
CA TYR A 266 -27.13 -9.84 -23.30
C TYR A 266 -27.96 -8.56 -23.15
N GLN A 267 -27.49 -7.57 -22.38
CA GLN A 267 -28.22 -6.27 -22.27
C GLN A 267 -28.17 -5.48 -23.56
N ARG A 268 -27.07 -5.59 -24.32
CA ARG A 268 -26.94 -4.99 -25.66
C ARG A 268 -27.61 -5.80 -26.75
N LYS A 269 -27.98 -7.07 -26.46
CA LYS A 269 -28.57 -8.04 -27.41
C LYS A 269 -27.67 -8.36 -28.61
N GLU A 270 -26.36 -8.20 -28.41
CA GLU A 270 -25.37 -8.39 -29.46
C GLU A 270 -24.10 -9.05 -28.85
N PRO A 271 -23.61 -10.18 -29.41
CA PRO A 271 -22.37 -10.80 -28.97
C PRO A 271 -21.18 -9.89 -29.30
N ILE A 272 -20.04 -10.16 -28.67
CA ILE A 272 -18.78 -9.52 -29.03
C ILE A 272 -18.01 -10.43 -29.98
N ASP A 273 -17.46 -9.83 -31.05
CA ASP A 273 -16.62 -10.51 -32.03
C ASP A 273 -15.18 -10.06 -31.88
N PHE A 274 -14.24 -11.01 -31.82
CA PHE A 274 -12.81 -10.74 -31.75
C PHE A 274 -12.00 -11.97 -32.14
N THR A 275 -10.68 -11.77 -32.37
CA THR A 275 -9.75 -12.85 -32.65
C THR A 275 -9.15 -13.37 -31.34
N VAL A 276 -9.39 -14.66 -31.02
CA VAL A 276 -8.97 -15.28 -29.76
C VAL A 276 -7.47 -15.61 -29.74
N GLY A 277 -6.82 -15.46 -28.60
CA GLY A 277 -5.44 -15.88 -28.35
C GLY A 277 -4.37 -14.93 -28.87
N ILE A 278 -4.70 -13.68 -29.23
CA ILE A 278 -3.77 -12.68 -29.76
C ILE A 278 -3.69 -11.38 -28.91
N GLY A 279 -4.28 -11.37 -27.75
CA GLY A 279 -4.22 -10.23 -26.81
C GLY A 279 -5.18 -9.09 -27.11
N GLN A 280 -6.28 -9.34 -27.82
CA GLN A 280 -7.36 -8.35 -28.05
C GLN A 280 -8.25 -8.18 -26.81
N VAL A 281 -8.24 -9.14 -25.92
CA VAL A 281 -9.03 -9.18 -24.68
C VAL A 281 -8.12 -9.50 -23.50
N ILE A 282 -8.64 -9.46 -22.27
CA ILE A 282 -7.90 -9.83 -21.08
C ILE A 282 -7.36 -11.28 -21.19
N LYS A 283 -6.20 -11.54 -20.57
CA LYS A 283 -5.51 -12.83 -20.66
C LYS A 283 -6.41 -14.02 -20.29
N GLY A 284 -7.23 -13.85 -19.25
CA GLY A 284 -8.14 -14.89 -18.80
C GLY A 284 -9.22 -15.25 -19.82
N TRP A 285 -9.63 -14.30 -20.66
CA TRP A 285 -10.53 -14.57 -21.79
C TRP A 285 -9.77 -15.26 -22.94
N ASP A 286 -8.60 -14.72 -23.30
CA ASP A 286 -7.79 -15.33 -24.36
C ASP A 286 -7.46 -16.80 -24.05
N GLU A 287 -7.23 -17.13 -22.79
CA GLU A 287 -6.97 -18.52 -22.37
C GLU A 287 -8.28 -19.32 -22.25
N GLY A 288 -9.24 -18.80 -21.48
CA GLY A 288 -10.45 -19.54 -21.11
C GLY A 288 -11.36 -19.91 -22.27
N LEU A 289 -11.48 -19.01 -23.27
CA LEU A 289 -12.31 -19.27 -24.43
C LEU A 289 -11.72 -20.30 -25.39
N GLN A 290 -10.41 -20.46 -25.43
CA GLN A 290 -9.74 -21.53 -26.21
C GLN A 290 -10.02 -22.93 -25.64
N LEU A 291 -10.54 -23.05 -24.43
CA LEU A 291 -10.98 -24.31 -23.84
C LEU A 291 -12.38 -24.73 -24.33
N LEU A 292 -13.09 -23.86 -25.05
CA LEU A 292 -14.51 -24.03 -25.42
C LEU A 292 -14.71 -24.43 -26.88
N ARG A 293 -15.90 -24.98 -27.13
CA ARG A 293 -16.46 -25.28 -28.45
C ARG A 293 -17.75 -24.50 -28.67
N VAL A 294 -18.10 -24.24 -29.90
CA VAL A 294 -19.38 -23.61 -30.26
C VAL A 294 -20.54 -24.35 -29.61
N GLY A 295 -21.40 -23.61 -28.90
CA GLY A 295 -22.49 -24.09 -28.08
C GLY A 295 -22.13 -24.35 -26.61
N ASP A 296 -20.87 -24.26 -26.22
CA ASP A 296 -20.50 -24.34 -24.80
C ASP A 296 -20.97 -23.08 -24.06
N LYS A 297 -21.50 -23.32 -22.86
CA LYS A 297 -21.65 -22.27 -21.82
C LYS A 297 -20.72 -22.60 -20.68
N ALA A 298 -19.94 -21.62 -20.25
CA ALA A 298 -18.95 -21.81 -19.19
C ALA A 298 -18.97 -20.63 -18.24
N ARG A 299 -18.53 -20.89 -17.01
CA ARG A 299 -18.17 -19.83 -16.05
C ARG A 299 -16.67 -19.82 -15.89
N LEU A 300 -16.10 -18.62 -16.02
CA LEU A 300 -14.70 -18.34 -15.80
C LEU A 300 -14.55 -17.51 -14.53
N VAL A 301 -13.63 -17.89 -13.63
CA VAL A 301 -13.20 -17.08 -12.48
C VAL A 301 -11.75 -16.70 -12.73
N ILE A 302 -11.57 -15.43 -13.00
CA ILE A 302 -10.33 -14.86 -13.54
C ILE A 302 -9.65 -14.05 -12.44
N PRO A 303 -8.46 -14.47 -11.95
CA PRO A 303 -7.68 -13.67 -11.02
C PRO A 303 -7.24 -12.34 -11.66
N SER A 304 -6.96 -11.34 -10.85
CA SER A 304 -6.62 -9.98 -11.30
C SER A 304 -5.43 -9.95 -12.26
N ASP A 305 -4.42 -10.80 -12.07
CA ASP A 305 -3.22 -10.90 -12.92
C ASP A 305 -3.53 -11.33 -14.37
N LEU A 306 -4.64 -12.01 -14.57
CA LEU A 306 -5.17 -12.40 -15.88
C LEU A 306 -6.27 -11.46 -16.38
N ALA A 307 -6.55 -10.38 -15.64
CA ALA A 307 -7.57 -9.38 -15.93
C ALA A 307 -6.95 -7.97 -16.02
N TYR A 308 -7.29 -7.06 -15.11
CA TYR A 308 -6.85 -5.65 -15.14
C TYR A 308 -5.78 -5.31 -14.08
N GLY A 309 -5.34 -6.27 -13.27
CA GLY A 309 -4.29 -6.12 -12.27
C GLY A 309 -4.55 -5.00 -11.25
N SER A 310 -3.47 -4.41 -10.75
CA SER A 310 -3.50 -3.31 -9.78
C SER A 310 -4.01 -1.97 -10.35
N GLN A 311 -4.22 -1.87 -11.67
CA GLN A 311 -4.75 -0.67 -12.30
C GLN A 311 -6.28 -0.60 -12.23
N GLY A 312 -6.97 -1.75 -12.20
CA GLY A 312 -8.42 -1.79 -12.40
C GLY A 312 -8.84 -1.27 -13.79
N ALA A 313 -10.11 -0.98 -13.99
CA ALA A 313 -10.59 -0.40 -15.25
C ALA A 313 -11.81 0.52 -15.09
N GLY A 314 -11.73 1.69 -15.73
CA GLY A 314 -12.85 2.59 -15.98
C GLY A 314 -13.62 3.06 -14.73
N GLY A 315 -13.01 3.04 -13.54
CA GLY A 315 -13.70 3.37 -12.29
C GLY A 315 -14.77 2.36 -11.85
N VAL A 316 -15.02 1.32 -12.66
CA VAL A 316 -16.04 0.28 -12.43
C VAL A 316 -15.43 -1.00 -11.89
N ILE A 317 -14.23 -1.36 -12.36
CA ILE A 317 -13.45 -2.52 -11.91
C ILE A 317 -12.35 -2.02 -10.96
N PRO A 318 -12.43 -2.34 -9.67
CA PRO A 318 -11.41 -1.94 -8.69
C PRO A 318 -10.02 -2.54 -9.01
N PRO A 319 -8.94 -1.95 -8.47
CA PRO A 319 -7.64 -2.61 -8.40
C PRO A 319 -7.74 -4.02 -7.81
N ASP A 320 -6.94 -4.94 -8.35
CA ASP A 320 -6.79 -6.32 -7.91
C ASP A 320 -8.10 -7.15 -7.86
N ALA A 321 -9.12 -6.72 -8.61
CA ALA A 321 -10.42 -7.38 -8.64
C ALA A 321 -10.38 -8.72 -9.36
N THR A 322 -10.92 -9.75 -8.71
CA THR A 322 -11.31 -11.02 -9.34
C THR A 322 -12.55 -10.80 -10.19
N LEU A 323 -12.53 -11.28 -11.42
CA LEU A 323 -13.66 -11.20 -12.34
C LEU A 323 -14.29 -12.56 -12.54
N ILE A 324 -15.63 -12.58 -12.60
CA ILE A 324 -16.41 -13.76 -12.90
C ILE A 324 -17.18 -13.49 -14.21
N PHE A 325 -17.00 -14.37 -15.19
CA PHE A 325 -17.72 -14.29 -16.45
C PHE A 325 -18.53 -15.55 -16.71
N ASP A 326 -19.82 -15.37 -16.96
CA ASP A 326 -20.60 -16.38 -17.65
C ASP A 326 -20.47 -16.12 -19.15
N VAL A 327 -19.98 -17.08 -19.91
CA VAL A 327 -19.71 -16.95 -21.35
C VAL A 327 -20.43 -18.02 -22.13
N GLU A 328 -20.85 -17.70 -23.36
CA GLU A 328 -21.46 -18.61 -24.33
C GLU A 328 -20.76 -18.42 -25.68
N LEU A 329 -20.08 -19.46 -26.18
CA LEU A 329 -19.42 -19.41 -27.49
C LEU A 329 -20.44 -19.68 -28.59
N MET A 330 -20.74 -18.64 -29.38
CA MET A 330 -21.79 -18.67 -30.38
C MET A 330 -21.31 -19.13 -31.75
N ALA A 331 -20.11 -18.69 -32.16
CA ALA A 331 -19.53 -19.02 -33.46
C ALA A 331 -17.99 -19.00 -33.44
N VAL A 332 -17.41 -19.75 -34.39
CA VAL A 332 -15.99 -19.73 -34.74
C VAL A 332 -15.92 -19.61 -36.26
N ASN A 333 -15.20 -18.59 -36.78
CA ASN A 333 -15.06 -18.25 -38.20
C ASN A 333 -13.62 -18.38 -38.67
#